data_2afee5deb7c7564b80dad38851fd45c7
#
_entry.id   2afee5deb7c7564b80dad38851fd45c7
#
_cell.length_a   1.000
_cell.length_b   1.000
_cell.length_c   1.000
_cell.angle_alpha   90.00
_cell.angle_beta   90.00
_cell.angle_gamma   90.00
#
_symmetry.space_group_name_H-M   'P 1'
#
loop_
_entity.id
_entity.type
_entity.pdbx_description
1 polymer ?
#
loop_
_entity_poly.entity_id
_entity_poly.type
_entity_poly.pdbx_seq_one_letter_code
_entity_poly.pdbx_strand_id
1 'polypeptide(L)'
;MPVSRPWVALALACASGAALAAECPPLLQHELPKLRSKEVVDFCERFNGKALVVVNTASHCGFTPQFKGLEALYQRFRKDGLEVVGVPSDDFFQEADDDRKTAEVCYVNYGVTFTMTQTQPVRGRDATPLFRELAEQAGKAPRWNFYKYVVDRNGQVVASFPSKVKPDDPQLIEAVQKALAN
;
A
#
# COMPACT_ATOMS: atom_id res chain seq x y z
N MET A 1 69.28 36.19 -4.61
CA MET A 1 68.39 35.60 -5.63
C MET A 1 67.25 34.85 -4.90
N PRO A 2 66.01 35.31 -4.89
CA PRO A 2 64.93 34.61 -4.24
C PRO A 2 64.29 33.64 -5.20
N VAL A 3 64.11 32.38 -4.76
CA VAL A 3 63.46 31.29 -5.49
C VAL A 3 61.99 31.39 -5.22
N SER A 4 61.18 31.68 -6.24
CA SER A 4 59.69 31.67 -6.19
C SER A 4 59.15 30.25 -6.32
N ARG A 5 58.40 29.76 -5.30
CA ARG A 5 57.71 28.50 -5.32
C ARG A 5 56.28 28.71 -5.92
N PRO A 6 55.86 27.92 -6.92
CA PRO A 6 54.51 28.03 -7.43
C PRO A 6 53.51 27.33 -6.46
N TRP A 7 52.43 28.02 -6.15
CA TRP A 7 51.29 27.46 -5.41
C TRP A 7 50.43 26.65 -6.38
N VAL A 8 50.37 25.34 -6.19
CA VAL A 8 49.45 24.47 -6.91
C VAL A 8 48.12 24.54 -6.19
N ALA A 9 47.15 25.20 -6.78
CA ALA A 9 45.76 25.21 -6.30
C ALA A 9 45.07 23.86 -6.66
N LEU A 10 44.81 23.05 -5.64
CA LEU A 10 44.09 21.82 -5.76
C LEU A 10 42.56 22.15 -5.84
N ALA A 11 41.98 22.13 -7.04
CA ALA A 11 40.56 22.30 -7.23
C ALA A 11 39.82 21.02 -6.79
N LEU A 12 39.09 21.10 -5.66
CA LEU A 12 38.19 20.05 -5.19
C LEU A 12 36.92 20.09 -6.07
N ALA A 13 36.79 19.17 -7.01
CA ALA A 13 35.60 18.98 -7.76
C ALA A 13 34.52 18.27 -6.86
N CYS A 14 33.57 19.03 -6.33
CA CYS A 14 32.39 18.47 -5.70
C CYS A 14 31.53 17.80 -6.78
N ALA A 15 31.62 16.48 -6.91
CA ALA A 15 30.66 15.69 -7.67
C ALA A 15 29.33 15.70 -6.94
N SER A 16 28.40 16.56 -7.35
CA SER A 16 27.00 16.54 -6.93
C SER A 16 26.37 15.29 -7.54
N GLY A 17 26.34 14.19 -6.79
CA GLY A 17 25.56 13.02 -7.14
C GLY A 17 24.08 13.39 -7.09
N ALA A 18 23.46 13.65 -8.24
CA ALA A 18 22.03 13.68 -8.37
C ALA A 18 21.52 12.27 -8.00
N ALA A 19 20.89 12.12 -6.84
CA ALA A 19 20.12 10.92 -6.53
C ALA A 19 19.01 10.81 -7.58
N LEU A 20 19.13 9.87 -8.50
CA LEU A 20 18.04 9.50 -9.41
C LEU A 20 16.88 9.08 -8.51
N ALA A 21 15.79 9.82 -8.54
CA ALA A 21 14.54 9.38 -7.92
C ALA A 21 14.23 7.99 -8.48
N ALA A 22 14.05 7.01 -7.59
CA ALA A 22 13.72 5.65 -8.01
C ALA A 22 12.46 5.70 -8.90
N GLU A 23 12.55 5.09 -10.08
CA GLU A 23 11.45 5.03 -11.01
C GLU A 23 10.25 4.34 -10.33
N CYS A 24 9.05 4.90 -10.55
CA CYS A 24 7.85 4.37 -9.95
C CYS A 24 7.51 2.98 -10.49
N PRO A 25 7.41 1.94 -9.64
CA PRO A 25 7.04 0.61 -10.10
C PRO A 25 5.68 0.60 -10.81
N PRO A 26 5.48 -0.23 -11.85
CA PRO A 26 4.20 -0.32 -12.59
C PRO A 26 2.99 -0.50 -11.66
N LEU A 27 3.07 -1.39 -10.67
CA LEU A 27 2.00 -1.62 -9.69
C LEU A 27 1.57 -0.36 -8.92
N LEU A 28 2.43 0.65 -8.82
CA LEU A 28 2.11 1.89 -8.13
C LEU A 28 1.71 3.03 -9.08
N GLN A 29 1.69 2.81 -10.40
CA GLN A 29 1.28 3.81 -11.40
C GLN A 29 -0.25 3.88 -11.51
N HIS A 30 -0.94 3.99 -10.38
CA HIS A 30 -2.40 4.03 -10.29
C HIS A 30 -2.86 5.14 -9.35
N GLU A 31 -4.07 5.61 -9.61
CA GLU A 31 -4.74 6.62 -8.81
C GLU A 31 -6.12 6.10 -8.40
N LEU A 32 -6.50 6.29 -7.14
CA LEU A 32 -7.84 5.96 -6.65
C LEU A 32 -8.40 7.10 -5.81
N PRO A 33 -9.71 7.41 -5.94
CA PRO A 33 -10.35 8.42 -5.10
C PRO A 33 -10.27 8.01 -3.61
N LYS A 34 -9.90 8.95 -2.73
CA LYS A 34 -9.84 8.72 -1.29
C LYS A 34 -11.23 8.75 -0.68
N LEU A 35 -11.51 7.83 0.23
CA LEU A 35 -12.79 7.76 0.92
C LEU A 35 -13.12 9.06 1.65
N ARG A 36 -14.34 9.58 1.43
CA ARG A 36 -14.85 10.81 2.05
C ARG A 36 -13.98 12.05 1.83
N SER A 37 -13.27 12.12 0.72
CA SER A 37 -12.41 13.24 0.36
C SER A 37 -12.61 13.61 -1.13
N LYS A 38 -12.19 14.81 -1.50
CA LYS A 38 -11.99 15.20 -2.91
C LYS A 38 -10.59 14.87 -3.41
N GLU A 39 -9.74 14.35 -2.52
CA GLU A 39 -8.38 13.94 -2.85
C GLU A 39 -8.38 12.65 -3.66
N VAL A 40 -7.43 12.57 -4.56
CA VAL A 40 -7.05 11.35 -5.25
C VAL A 40 -5.77 10.83 -4.62
N VAL A 41 -5.73 9.54 -4.32
CA VAL A 41 -4.53 8.86 -3.83
C VAL A 41 -3.71 8.47 -5.05
N ASP A 42 -2.66 9.22 -5.34
CA ASP A 42 -1.61 8.82 -6.27
C ASP A 42 -0.71 7.80 -5.54
N PHE A 43 -0.72 6.56 -6.02
CA PHE A 43 0.03 5.47 -5.37
C PHE A 43 1.52 5.63 -5.53
N CYS A 44 1.98 6.20 -6.64
CA CYS A 44 3.38 6.46 -6.86
C CYS A 44 3.92 7.51 -5.88
N GLU A 45 3.26 8.67 -5.82
CA GLU A 45 3.67 9.77 -4.93
C GLU A 45 3.66 9.32 -3.47
N ARG A 46 2.63 8.56 -3.09
CA ARG A 46 2.39 8.22 -1.69
C ARG A 46 3.16 7.01 -1.19
N PHE A 47 3.38 6.00 -2.06
CA PHE A 47 3.82 4.68 -1.63
C PHE A 47 5.13 4.19 -2.26
N ASN A 48 5.74 4.94 -3.18
CA ASN A 48 7.01 4.55 -3.79
C ASN A 48 8.09 4.32 -2.71
N GLY A 49 8.78 3.19 -2.77
CA GLY A 49 9.78 2.78 -1.78
C GLY A 49 9.22 2.29 -0.44
N LYS A 50 7.90 2.09 -0.32
CA LYS A 50 7.26 1.54 0.88
C LYS A 50 6.73 0.13 0.63
N ALA A 51 6.68 -0.69 1.68
CA ALA A 51 5.97 -1.95 1.64
C ALA A 51 4.46 -1.71 1.83
N LEU A 52 3.61 -2.49 1.15
CA LEU A 52 2.17 -2.32 1.22
C LEU A 52 1.46 -3.61 1.67
N VAL A 53 0.36 -3.43 2.40
CA VAL A 53 -0.71 -4.42 2.49
C VAL A 53 -1.94 -3.82 1.82
N VAL A 54 -2.31 -4.33 0.64
CA VAL A 54 -3.53 -3.94 -0.06
C VAL A 54 -4.62 -4.94 0.25
N VAL A 55 -5.77 -4.47 0.74
CA VAL A 55 -6.87 -5.32 1.17
C VAL A 55 -8.21 -4.82 0.63
N ASN A 56 -8.99 -5.70 -0.01
CA ASN A 56 -10.37 -5.36 -0.35
C ASN A 56 -11.25 -5.55 0.88
N THR A 57 -12.03 -4.52 1.22
CA THR A 57 -12.82 -4.47 2.44
C THR A 57 -14.32 -4.47 2.17
N ALA A 58 -15.12 -4.68 3.20
CA ALA A 58 -16.57 -4.51 3.15
C ALA A 58 -17.14 -4.20 4.54
N SER A 59 -18.21 -3.40 4.56
CA SER A 59 -18.84 -2.89 5.79
C SER A 59 -19.67 -3.92 6.54
N HIS A 60 -20.28 -4.89 5.84
CA HIS A 60 -21.26 -5.85 6.38
C HIS A 60 -20.80 -7.31 6.29
N CYS A 61 -19.49 -7.53 6.26
CA CYS A 61 -18.89 -8.86 6.15
C CYS A 61 -18.60 -9.46 7.53
N GLY A 62 -18.71 -10.79 7.67
CA GLY A 62 -18.26 -11.48 8.88
C GLY A 62 -16.77 -11.26 9.21
N PHE A 63 -15.96 -10.82 8.24
CA PHE A 63 -14.55 -10.46 8.41
C PHE A 63 -14.30 -8.98 8.72
N THR A 64 -15.32 -8.12 8.75
CA THR A 64 -15.19 -6.68 9.06
C THR A 64 -14.43 -6.40 10.37
N PRO A 65 -14.54 -7.23 11.43
CA PRO A 65 -13.72 -7.07 12.63
C PRO A 65 -12.20 -7.12 12.39
N GLN A 66 -11.73 -7.60 11.23
CA GLN A 66 -10.30 -7.57 10.88
C GLN A 66 -9.75 -6.16 10.69
N PHE A 67 -10.58 -5.12 10.55
CA PHE A 67 -10.11 -3.73 10.57
C PHE A 67 -9.27 -3.42 11.81
N LYS A 68 -9.65 -3.92 12.98
CA LYS A 68 -8.84 -3.74 14.23
C LYS A 68 -7.44 -4.33 14.10
N GLY A 69 -7.35 -5.53 13.52
CA GLY A 69 -6.06 -6.19 13.31
C GLY A 69 -5.22 -5.51 12.23
N LEU A 70 -5.85 -5.03 11.13
CA LEU A 70 -5.17 -4.26 10.09
C LEU A 70 -4.63 -2.93 10.63
N GLU A 71 -5.41 -2.24 11.47
CA GLU A 71 -4.95 -1.01 12.13
C GLU A 71 -3.79 -1.30 13.08
N ALA A 72 -3.87 -2.36 13.87
CA ALA A 72 -2.77 -2.77 14.76
C ALA A 72 -1.49 -3.12 13.97
N LEU A 73 -1.63 -3.83 12.85
CA LEU A 73 -0.53 -4.14 11.93
C LEU A 73 0.11 -2.86 11.37
N TYR A 74 -0.72 -1.92 10.89
CA TYR A 74 -0.28 -0.63 10.40
C TYR A 74 0.48 0.16 11.48
N GLN A 75 -0.09 0.33 12.66
CA GLN A 75 0.54 1.06 13.78
C GLN A 75 1.87 0.44 14.19
N ARG A 76 1.97 -0.90 14.15
CA ARG A 76 3.19 -1.62 14.50
C ARG A 76 4.35 -1.34 13.54
N PHE A 77 4.09 -1.33 12.23
CA PHE A 77 5.14 -1.30 11.21
C PHE A 77 5.22 -0.01 10.38
N ARG A 78 4.33 0.97 10.59
CA ARG A 78 4.33 2.22 9.79
C ARG A 78 5.63 3.02 9.90
N LYS A 79 6.30 2.96 11.05
CA LYS A 79 7.59 3.63 11.24
C LYS A 79 8.73 2.93 10.50
N ASP A 80 8.55 1.67 10.18
CA ASP A 80 9.49 0.86 9.40
C ASP A 80 9.20 0.96 7.89
N GLY A 81 8.15 1.70 7.50
CA GLY A 81 7.78 1.97 6.11
C GLY A 81 6.67 1.07 5.56
N LEU A 82 5.85 0.45 6.42
CA LEU A 82 4.63 -0.22 5.99
C LEU A 82 3.51 0.80 5.80
N GLU A 83 2.78 0.66 4.69
CA GLU A 83 1.48 1.28 4.48
C GLU A 83 0.41 0.19 4.32
N VAL A 84 -0.81 0.52 4.74
CA VAL A 84 -2.00 -0.32 4.52
C VAL A 84 -2.97 0.47 3.66
N VAL A 85 -3.52 -0.16 2.64
CA VAL A 85 -4.52 0.44 1.75
C VAL A 85 -5.76 -0.45 1.76
N GLY A 86 -6.84 0.09 2.32
CA GLY A 86 -8.16 -0.55 2.28
C GLY A 86 -8.96 -0.05 1.08
N VAL A 87 -9.47 -0.98 0.29
CA VAL A 87 -10.29 -0.70 -0.89
C VAL A 87 -11.66 -1.34 -0.69
N PRO A 88 -12.67 -0.56 -0.27
CA PRO A 88 -14.05 -1.06 -0.16
C PRO A 88 -14.54 -1.58 -1.50
N SER A 89 -15.29 -2.68 -1.50
CA SER A 89 -15.83 -3.28 -2.72
C SER A 89 -17.17 -3.94 -2.49
N ASP A 90 -18.10 -3.71 -3.40
CA ASP A 90 -19.41 -4.39 -3.41
C ASP A 90 -19.43 -5.63 -4.32
N ASP A 91 -18.31 -6.06 -4.85
CA ASP A 91 -18.24 -7.27 -5.70
C ASP A 91 -18.70 -8.56 -5.01
N PHE A 92 -18.84 -8.52 -3.69
CA PHE A 92 -19.34 -9.63 -2.87
C PHE A 92 -20.62 -9.28 -2.12
N PHE A 93 -21.32 -8.18 -2.52
CA PHE A 93 -22.64 -7.76 -2.03
C PHE A 93 -22.70 -7.52 -0.51
N GLN A 94 -21.62 -7.01 0.06
CA GLN A 94 -21.49 -6.76 1.50
C GLN A 94 -20.91 -5.36 1.83
N GLU A 95 -20.81 -4.47 0.85
CA GLU A 95 -20.41 -3.09 1.12
C GLU A 95 -21.65 -2.23 1.43
N ALA A 96 -21.44 -1.10 2.09
CA ALA A 96 -22.47 -0.12 2.37
C ALA A 96 -22.88 0.63 1.08
N ASP A 97 -24.13 1.10 1.03
CA ASP A 97 -24.69 1.77 -0.16
C ASP A 97 -24.04 3.12 -0.49
N ASP A 98 -23.35 3.73 0.48
CA ASP A 98 -22.70 5.03 0.29
C ASP A 98 -21.39 5.16 1.11
N ASP A 99 -20.47 6.01 0.61
CA ASP A 99 -19.17 6.26 1.22
C ASP A 99 -19.23 6.83 2.64
N ARG A 100 -20.34 7.46 3.05
CA ARG A 100 -20.51 7.94 4.42
C ARG A 100 -20.67 6.79 5.39
N LYS A 101 -21.48 5.82 5.05
CA LYS A 101 -21.67 4.60 5.86
C LYS A 101 -20.39 3.77 5.90
N THR A 102 -19.71 3.62 4.76
CA THR A 102 -18.39 2.96 4.68
C THR A 102 -17.39 3.63 5.62
N ALA A 103 -17.29 4.96 5.58
CA ALA A 103 -16.40 5.74 6.44
C ALA A 103 -16.78 5.65 7.93
N GLU A 104 -18.08 5.63 8.26
CA GLU A 104 -18.56 5.41 9.63
C GLU A 104 -18.07 4.07 10.16
N VAL A 105 -18.19 3.00 9.36
CA VAL A 105 -17.70 1.69 9.75
C VAL A 105 -16.19 1.72 9.98
N CYS A 106 -15.39 2.08 8.97
CA CYS A 106 -13.94 1.96 9.09
C CYS A 106 -13.32 2.99 10.04
N TYR A 107 -13.69 4.28 9.95
CA TYR A 107 -13.05 5.34 10.73
C TYR A 107 -13.61 5.47 12.14
N VAL A 108 -14.95 5.43 12.29
CA VAL A 108 -15.58 5.66 13.60
C VAL A 108 -15.64 4.39 14.42
N ASN A 109 -16.17 3.29 13.84
CA ASN A 109 -16.41 2.07 14.61
C ASN A 109 -15.13 1.25 14.84
N TYR A 110 -14.18 1.28 13.88
CA TYR A 110 -12.94 0.51 13.97
C TYR A 110 -11.68 1.36 14.16
N GLY A 111 -11.77 2.68 14.09
CA GLY A 111 -10.65 3.60 14.34
C GLY A 111 -9.53 3.49 13.30
N VAL A 112 -9.85 3.16 12.06
CA VAL A 112 -8.88 3.04 10.96
C VAL A 112 -8.21 4.39 10.71
N THR A 113 -6.88 4.39 10.67
CA THR A 113 -6.05 5.56 10.35
C THR A 113 -5.23 5.39 9.07
N PHE A 114 -5.12 4.18 8.53
CA PHE A 114 -4.49 3.93 7.25
C PHE A 114 -5.36 4.40 6.06
N THR A 115 -4.79 4.40 4.87
CA THR A 115 -5.47 4.90 3.66
C THR A 115 -6.66 4.03 3.28
N MET A 116 -7.84 4.66 3.13
CA MET A 116 -9.03 4.05 2.56
C MET A 116 -9.41 4.77 1.26
N THR A 117 -9.78 4.01 0.23
CA THR A 117 -10.28 4.55 -1.03
C THR A 117 -11.82 4.55 -1.05
N GLN A 118 -12.42 5.23 -2.02
CA GLN A 118 -13.82 5.02 -2.35
C GLN A 118 -14.03 3.59 -2.83
N THR A 119 -15.30 3.14 -2.82
CA THR A 119 -15.69 1.80 -3.28
C THR A 119 -15.26 1.56 -4.72
N GLN A 120 -14.59 0.43 -4.96
CA GLN A 120 -14.02 0.05 -6.25
C GLN A 120 -14.31 -1.42 -6.59
N PRO A 121 -14.44 -1.77 -7.86
CA PRO A 121 -14.45 -3.17 -8.29
C PRO A 121 -13.02 -3.76 -8.17
N VAL A 122 -12.95 -4.96 -7.58
CA VAL A 122 -11.67 -5.63 -7.24
C VAL A 122 -11.50 -6.99 -7.92
N ARG A 123 -12.52 -7.45 -8.65
CA ARG A 123 -12.47 -8.73 -9.37
C ARG A 123 -13.19 -8.70 -10.72
N GLY A 124 -12.96 -9.75 -11.51
CA GLY A 124 -13.60 -9.90 -12.81
C GLY A 124 -13.11 -8.90 -13.85
N ARG A 125 -13.94 -8.71 -14.89
CA ARG A 125 -13.57 -7.86 -16.02
C ARG A 125 -13.51 -6.38 -15.67
N ASP A 126 -14.30 -5.96 -14.69
CA ASP A 126 -14.45 -4.57 -14.27
C ASP A 126 -13.47 -4.17 -13.16
N ALA A 127 -12.64 -5.11 -12.67
CA ALA A 127 -11.61 -4.83 -11.65
C ALA A 127 -10.75 -3.63 -12.06
N THR A 128 -10.41 -2.78 -11.07
CA THR A 128 -9.48 -1.67 -11.30
C THR A 128 -8.14 -2.16 -11.86
N PRO A 129 -7.39 -1.33 -12.60
CA PRO A 129 -6.06 -1.69 -13.07
C PRO A 129 -5.16 -2.19 -11.92
N LEU A 130 -5.18 -1.54 -10.77
CA LEU A 130 -4.47 -1.97 -9.56
C LEU A 130 -4.79 -3.44 -9.19
N PHE A 131 -6.07 -3.80 -9.10
CA PHE A 131 -6.45 -5.16 -8.70
C PHE A 131 -6.20 -6.21 -9.79
N ARG A 132 -6.24 -5.81 -11.07
CA ARG A 132 -5.82 -6.72 -12.16
C ARG A 132 -4.33 -7.06 -12.04
N GLU A 133 -3.49 -6.06 -11.81
CA GLU A 133 -2.05 -6.25 -11.68
C GLU A 133 -1.67 -7.01 -10.40
N LEU A 134 -2.30 -6.69 -9.26
CA LEU A 134 -2.15 -7.47 -8.02
C LEU A 134 -2.50 -8.95 -8.24
N ALA A 135 -3.61 -9.21 -8.94
CA ALA A 135 -4.06 -10.58 -9.22
C ALA A 135 -3.13 -11.30 -10.19
N GLU A 136 -2.60 -10.61 -11.19
CA GLU A 136 -1.64 -11.15 -12.16
C GLU A 136 -0.33 -11.55 -11.47
N GLN A 137 0.27 -10.63 -10.72
CA GLN A 137 1.52 -10.90 -9.98
C GLN A 137 1.35 -12.01 -8.93
N ALA A 138 0.22 -12.05 -8.23
CA ALA A 138 -0.07 -13.07 -7.22
C ALA A 138 -0.53 -14.41 -7.81
N GLY A 139 -0.90 -14.46 -9.10
CA GLY A 139 -1.59 -15.60 -9.73
C GLY A 139 -3.00 -15.85 -9.17
N LYS A 140 -3.58 -14.92 -8.42
CA LYS A 140 -4.87 -15.10 -7.72
C LYS A 140 -5.58 -13.77 -7.53
N ALA A 141 -6.84 -13.69 -7.98
CA ALA A 141 -7.76 -12.60 -7.66
C ALA A 141 -8.43 -12.82 -6.30
N PRO A 142 -9.00 -11.75 -5.67
CA PRO A 142 -9.81 -11.86 -4.48
C PRO A 142 -10.99 -12.81 -4.70
N ARG A 143 -11.18 -13.76 -3.78
CA ARG A 143 -12.33 -14.69 -3.80
C ARG A 143 -13.41 -14.32 -2.80
N TRP A 144 -13.10 -13.39 -1.90
CA TRP A 144 -14.02 -12.86 -0.89
C TRP A 144 -13.47 -11.54 -0.33
N ASN A 145 -14.24 -10.83 0.49
CA ASN A 145 -13.82 -9.64 1.21
C ASN A 145 -12.67 -9.94 2.17
N PHE A 146 -11.84 -8.95 2.45
CA PHE A 146 -10.65 -9.06 3.30
C PHE A 146 -9.59 -10.03 2.76
N TYR A 147 -9.47 -10.15 1.43
CA TYR A 147 -8.31 -10.74 0.79
C TYR A 147 -7.15 -9.73 0.84
N LYS A 148 -5.93 -10.18 1.10
CA LYS A 148 -4.77 -9.32 1.29
C LYS A 148 -3.68 -9.66 0.31
N TYR A 149 -3.03 -8.63 -0.22
CA TYR A 149 -1.79 -8.72 -0.97
C TYR A 149 -0.70 -7.99 -0.19
N VAL A 150 0.47 -8.59 -0.06
CA VAL A 150 1.67 -7.99 0.51
C VAL A 150 2.61 -7.65 -0.63
N VAL A 151 2.97 -6.37 -0.73
CA VAL A 151 3.81 -5.80 -1.78
C VAL A 151 5.09 -5.29 -1.13
N ASP A 152 6.23 -5.57 -1.73
CA ASP A 152 7.52 -5.07 -1.23
C ASP A 152 7.80 -3.63 -1.70
N ARG A 153 8.94 -3.06 -1.27
CA ARG A 153 9.35 -1.69 -1.61
C ARG A 153 9.61 -1.46 -3.10
N ASN A 154 9.79 -2.54 -3.86
CA ASN A 154 10.02 -2.51 -5.30
C ASN A 154 8.72 -2.66 -6.10
N GLY A 155 7.55 -2.67 -5.43
CA GLY A 155 6.25 -2.84 -6.06
C GLY A 155 5.97 -4.27 -6.52
N GLN A 156 6.64 -5.29 -5.94
CA GLN A 156 6.41 -6.69 -6.26
C GLN A 156 5.50 -7.34 -5.23
N VAL A 157 4.49 -8.08 -5.67
CA VAL A 157 3.63 -8.87 -4.78
C VAL A 157 4.43 -10.08 -4.27
N VAL A 158 4.78 -10.08 -2.99
CA VAL A 158 5.58 -11.15 -2.35
C VAL A 158 4.72 -12.22 -1.70
N ALA A 159 3.46 -11.91 -1.36
CA ALA A 159 2.51 -12.87 -0.81
C ALA A 159 1.07 -12.42 -1.01
N SER A 160 0.13 -13.38 -0.98
CA SER A 160 -1.31 -13.10 -0.92
C SER A 160 -2.01 -14.04 0.05
N PHE A 161 -3.02 -13.54 0.75
CA PHE A 161 -3.69 -14.27 1.83
C PHE A 161 -5.21 -14.22 1.68
N PRO A 162 -5.90 -15.36 1.81
CA PRO A 162 -7.36 -15.39 1.81
C PRO A 162 -7.94 -14.74 3.07
N SER A 163 -9.22 -14.41 3.00
CA SER A 163 -9.98 -13.72 4.05
C SER A 163 -9.82 -14.29 5.46
N LYS A 164 -9.72 -15.63 5.57
CA LYS A 164 -9.60 -16.35 6.85
C LYS A 164 -8.26 -16.11 7.57
N VAL A 165 -7.21 -15.72 6.86
CA VAL A 165 -5.92 -15.37 7.46
C VAL A 165 -6.06 -13.99 8.09
N LYS A 166 -5.93 -13.94 9.41
CA LYS A 166 -6.07 -12.69 10.18
C LYS A 166 -4.82 -11.81 10.03
N PRO A 167 -4.94 -10.48 10.28
CA PRO A 167 -3.78 -9.57 10.21
C PRO A 167 -2.66 -9.86 11.23
N ASP A 168 -2.98 -10.55 12.31
CA ASP A 168 -2.04 -11.00 13.35
C ASP A 168 -1.48 -12.42 13.11
N ASP A 169 -1.84 -13.06 12.01
CA ASP A 169 -1.33 -14.37 11.63
C ASP A 169 0.19 -14.32 11.42
N PRO A 170 0.96 -15.24 12.03
CA PRO A 170 2.42 -15.27 11.88
C PRO A 170 2.90 -15.28 10.42
N GLN A 171 2.21 -15.96 9.51
CA GLN A 171 2.58 -16.02 8.10
C GLN A 171 2.43 -14.64 7.40
N LEU A 172 1.37 -13.89 7.75
CA LEU A 172 1.20 -12.55 7.21
C LEU A 172 2.24 -11.58 7.79
N ILE A 173 2.50 -11.66 9.09
CA ILE A 173 3.52 -10.84 9.76
C ILE A 173 4.91 -11.11 9.15
N GLU A 174 5.28 -12.37 8.93
CA GLU A 174 6.54 -12.76 8.29
C GLU A 174 6.64 -12.20 6.86
N ALA A 175 5.56 -12.30 6.08
CA ALA A 175 5.52 -11.72 4.73
C ALA A 175 5.71 -10.20 4.74
N VAL A 176 5.08 -9.49 5.70
CA VAL A 176 5.27 -8.04 5.89
C VAL A 176 6.71 -7.71 6.27
N GLN A 177 7.31 -8.45 7.20
CA GLN A 177 8.71 -8.23 7.60
C GLN A 177 9.67 -8.46 6.42
N LYS A 178 9.42 -9.49 5.60
CA LYS A 178 10.18 -9.74 4.38
C LYS A 178 10.02 -8.61 3.35
N ALA A 179 8.80 -8.12 3.16
CA ALA A 179 8.53 -7.00 2.25
C ALA A 179 9.21 -5.69 2.69
N LEU A 180 9.35 -5.48 3.99
CA LEU A 180 10.05 -4.32 4.57
C LEU A 180 11.58 -4.42 4.43
N ALA A 181 12.13 -5.62 4.31
CA ALA A 181 13.57 -5.86 4.20
C ALA A 181 14.11 -5.79 2.74
N ASN A 182 13.22 -5.94 1.76
CA ASN A 182 13.55 -5.84 0.32
C ASN A 182 13.53 -4.37 -0.11
#